data_20d4dfcaa515c9af0bb6b17f1a917917
#
_entry.id   20d4dfcaa515c9af0bb6b17f1a917917
#
_cell.length_a   1.000
_cell.length_b   1.000
_cell.length_c   1.000
_cell.angle_alpha   90.00
_cell.angle_beta   90.00
_cell.angle_gamma   90.00
#
_symmetry.space_group_name_H-M   'P 1'
#
loop_
_entity.id
_entity.type
_entity.pdbx_description
1 polymer ?
#
loop_
_entity_poly.entity_id
_entity_poly.type
_entity_poly.pdbx_seq_one_letter_code
_entity_poly.pdbx_strand_id
1 'polypeptide(L)'
;MKKEIQELSFEEQMKQEEAIVEEQEIKSEQGTDVQTLRRKLDLLVRTACLLMASNADCARIMRNLHRCEAYLGLPHEYIHIYLNFNIVMVNLSDETHSFSKYQRIDSHCVDFTIISKVSKVLWTAIREDWSLDRYEAELTALKNAKKNYTPWMIAIAAGFACGGFCVQFGCDWPAFFYASFAAILGFRLKMFLSKLHWNGYVGIAISAFFATLLGWLTTFLSPNPTVASQVPDFLHSDTPFHPLMACTLCIVPGMPLI
;
A
#
# COMPACT_ATOMS: atom_id res chain seq x y z
N MET A 1 -54.49 -20.36 -1.31
CA MET A 1 -53.77 -20.41 -0.04
C MET A 1 -54.60 -19.99 1.18
N LYS A 2 -55.24 -18.82 1.28
CA LYS A 2 -56.09 -18.49 2.45
C LYS A 2 -57.42 -19.25 2.55
N LYS A 3 -57.93 -19.95 1.52
CA LYS A 3 -59.16 -20.74 1.56
C LYS A 3 -58.93 -22.22 1.91
N GLU A 4 -57.74 -22.77 1.73
CA GLU A 4 -57.40 -24.14 2.08
C GLU A 4 -57.10 -24.34 3.58
N ILE A 5 -56.69 -23.28 4.26
CA ILE A 5 -56.34 -23.35 5.71
C ILE A 5 -57.58 -23.47 6.61
N GLN A 6 -58.78 -23.19 6.10
CA GLN A 6 -60.02 -23.18 6.89
C GLN A 6 -60.66 -24.57 7.10
N GLU A 7 -60.18 -25.61 6.40
CA GLU A 7 -60.74 -26.98 6.48
C GLU A 7 -59.87 -27.96 7.29
N LEU A 8 -58.65 -27.53 7.73
CA LEU A 8 -57.75 -28.35 8.54
C LEU A 8 -58.20 -28.38 10.01
N SER A 9 -57.99 -29.49 10.70
CA SER A 9 -58.21 -29.57 12.14
C SER A 9 -57.29 -28.62 12.90
N PHE A 10 -57.69 -28.15 14.08
CA PHE A 10 -56.93 -27.24 14.89
C PHE A 10 -55.50 -27.75 15.16
N GLU A 11 -55.31 -29.04 15.33
CA GLU A 11 -54.00 -29.67 15.53
C GLU A 11 -53.11 -29.61 14.28
N GLU A 12 -53.69 -29.72 13.10
CA GLU A 12 -52.97 -29.64 11.83
C GLU A 12 -52.55 -28.18 11.53
N GLN A 13 -53.40 -27.22 11.90
CA GLN A 13 -53.07 -25.79 11.80
C GLN A 13 -51.89 -25.41 12.71
N MET A 14 -51.89 -25.89 13.97
CA MET A 14 -50.78 -25.67 14.90
C MET A 14 -49.46 -26.25 14.41
N LYS A 15 -49.46 -27.47 13.89
CA LYS A 15 -48.28 -28.11 13.29
C LYS A 15 -47.76 -27.38 12.08
N GLN A 16 -48.64 -26.82 11.26
CA GLN A 16 -48.22 -26.02 10.10
C GLN A 16 -47.61 -24.66 10.51
N GLU A 17 -48.14 -24.00 11.53
CA GLU A 17 -47.57 -22.77 12.08
C GLU A 17 -46.19 -23.01 12.72
N GLU A 18 -46.04 -24.10 13.50
CA GLU A 18 -44.75 -24.49 14.09
C GLU A 18 -43.71 -24.79 13.01
N ALA A 19 -44.05 -25.51 11.95
CA ALA A 19 -43.12 -25.79 10.85
C ALA A 19 -42.73 -24.54 10.06
N ILE A 20 -43.63 -23.56 9.91
CA ILE A 20 -43.31 -22.27 9.25
C ILE A 20 -42.38 -21.43 10.13
N VAL A 21 -42.58 -21.43 11.44
CA VAL A 21 -41.72 -20.71 12.40
C VAL A 21 -40.30 -21.31 12.39
N GLU A 22 -40.22 -22.66 12.46
CA GLU A 22 -38.95 -23.39 12.43
C GLU A 22 -38.17 -23.13 11.10
N GLU A 23 -38.89 -23.15 9.96
CA GLU A 23 -38.29 -22.84 8.67
C GLU A 23 -37.78 -21.35 8.58
N GLN A 24 -38.50 -20.43 9.21
CA GLN A 24 -38.07 -19.02 9.28
C GLN A 24 -36.86 -18.81 10.21
N GLU A 25 -36.81 -19.52 11.35
CA GLU A 25 -35.65 -19.49 12.25
C GLU A 25 -34.40 -20.04 11.58
N ILE A 26 -34.48 -21.20 10.91
CA ILE A 26 -33.39 -21.81 10.13
C ILE A 26 -32.88 -20.83 9.03
N LYS A 27 -33.79 -20.19 8.30
CA LYS A 27 -33.42 -19.19 7.27
C LYS A 27 -32.78 -17.96 7.86
N SER A 28 -33.19 -17.50 9.04
CA SER A 28 -32.59 -16.35 9.71
C SER A 28 -31.19 -16.67 10.25
N GLU A 29 -30.98 -17.85 10.81
CA GLU A 29 -29.66 -18.31 11.27
C GLU A 29 -28.70 -18.47 10.08
N GLN A 30 -29.10 -19.12 9.00
CA GLN A 30 -28.29 -19.24 7.78
C GLN A 30 -27.97 -17.88 7.16
N GLY A 31 -28.93 -16.95 7.14
CA GLY A 31 -28.74 -15.59 6.64
C GLY A 31 -27.71 -14.81 7.48
N THR A 32 -27.73 -15.00 8.78
CA THR A 32 -26.78 -14.35 9.72
C THR A 32 -25.38 -14.94 9.56
N ASP A 33 -25.26 -16.24 9.36
CA ASP A 33 -23.97 -16.91 9.15
C ASP A 33 -23.31 -16.46 7.83
N VAL A 34 -24.06 -16.39 6.74
CA VAL A 34 -23.59 -15.90 5.44
C VAL A 34 -23.17 -14.44 5.49
N GLN A 35 -23.89 -13.59 6.20
CA GLN A 35 -23.50 -12.17 6.36
C GLN A 35 -22.23 -12.03 7.18
N THR A 36 -22.10 -12.80 8.24
CA THR A 36 -20.89 -12.83 9.07
C THR A 36 -19.68 -13.30 8.26
N LEU A 37 -19.84 -14.33 7.45
CA LEU A 37 -18.80 -14.84 6.56
C LEU A 37 -18.37 -13.80 5.52
N ARG A 38 -19.33 -13.12 4.89
CA ARG A 38 -19.03 -12.02 3.96
C ARG A 38 -18.27 -10.87 4.63
N ARG A 39 -18.61 -10.52 5.86
CA ARG A 39 -17.91 -9.50 6.64
C ARG A 39 -16.48 -9.93 6.95
N LYS A 40 -16.26 -11.17 7.36
CA LYS A 40 -14.93 -11.73 7.60
C LYS A 40 -14.06 -11.65 6.34
N LEU A 41 -14.59 -12.06 5.19
CA LEU A 41 -13.89 -11.93 3.90
C LEU A 41 -13.58 -10.48 3.53
N ASP A 42 -14.50 -9.55 3.83
CA ASP A 42 -14.25 -8.11 3.62
C ASP A 42 -13.06 -7.61 4.42
N LEU A 43 -12.99 -7.97 5.69
CA LEU A 43 -11.88 -7.60 6.56
C LEU A 43 -10.55 -8.18 6.08
N LEU A 44 -10.55 -9.43 5.61
CA LEU A 44 -9.37 -10.07 5.03
C LEU A 44 -8.89 -9.33 3.78
N VAL A 45 -9.79 -9.03 2.84
CA VAL A 45 -9.48 -8.27 1.62
C VAL A 45 -8.99 -6.86 1.95
N ARG A 46 -9.62 -6.16 2.91
CA ARG A 46 -9.18 -4.82 3.35
C ARG A 46 -7.79 -4.84 3.95
N THR A 47 -7.46 -5.87 4.75
CA THR A 47 -6.12 -6.05 5.31
C THR A 47 -5.08 -6.25 4.20
N ALA A 48 -5.38 -7.11 3.22
CA ALA A 48 -4.53 -7.32 2.05
C ALA A 48 -4.33 -6.03 1.24
N CYS A 49 -5.40 -5.28 0.98
CA CYS A 49 -5.34 -4.02 0.24
C CYS A 49 -4.48 -2.96 0.93
N LEU A 50 -4.56 -2.84 2.26
CA LEU A 50 -3.72 -1.90 3.02
C LEU A 50 -2.24 -2.26 2.91
N LEU A 51 -1.89 -3.54 3.00
CA LEU A 51 -0.51 -4.00 2.87
C LEU A 51 0.01 -3.82 1.45
N MET A 52 -0.77 -4.16 0.42
CA MET A 52 -0.38 -3.98 -0.97
C MET A 52 -0.29 -2.52 -1.37
N ALA A 53 -1.25 -1.68 -0.98
CA ALA A 53 -1.20 -0.24 -1.23
C ALA A 53 0.03 0.42 -0.58
N SER A 54 0.52 -0.15 0.53
CA SER A 54 1.74 0.27 1.21
C SER A 54 3.02 -0.34 0.64
N ASN A 55 2.92 -1.12 -0.44
CA ASN A 55 4.03 -1.78 -1.13
C ASN A 55 4.79 -2.77 -0.22
N ALA A 56 4.05 -3.55 0.57
CA ALA A 56 4.62 -4.61 1.37
C ALA A 56 5.12 -5.76 0.48
N ASP A 57 6.17 -6.44 0.91
CA ASP A 57 6.66 -7.66 0.30
C ASP A 57 5.59 -8.77 0.31
N CYS A 58 5.49 -9.53 -0.78
CA CYS A 58 4.48 -10.58 -0.98
C CYS A 58 4.51 -11.63 0.14
N ALA A 59 5.69 -12.07 0.56
CA ALA A 59 5.83 -13.02 1.66
C ALA A 59 5.31 -12.46 2.99
N ARG A 60 5.47 -11.14 3.23
CA ARG A 60 4.94 -10.46 4.40
C ARG A 60 3.42 -10.33 4.32
N ILE A 61 2.87 -10.01 3.15
CA ILE A 61 1.42 -9.96 2.93
C ILE A 61 0.83 -11.32 3.27
N MET A 62 1.31 -12.39 2.67
CA MET A 62 0.81 -13.75 2.90
C MET A 62 0.87 -14.15 4.37
N ARG A 63 1.99 -13.91 5.05
CA ARG A 63 2.10 -14.20 6.49
C ARG A 63 1.07 -13.46 7.34
N ASN A 64 0.78 -12.18 7.02
CA ASN A 64 -0.24 -11.43 7.75
C ASN A 64 -1.65 -11.91 7.40
N LEU A 65 -1.91 -12.32 6.15
CA LEU A 65 -3.21 -12.84 5.75
C LEU A 65 -3.51 -14.20 6.41
N HIS A 66 -2.54 -15.12 6.49
CA HIS A 66 -2.73 -16.39 7.23
C HIS A 66 -3.02 -16.16 8.71
N ARG A 67 -2.39 -15.15 9.34
CA ARG A 67 -2.73 -14.76 10.72
C ARG A 67 -4.14 -14.16 10.81
N CYS A 68 -4.53 -13.38 9.81
CA CYS A 68 -5.87 -12.80 9.74
C CYS A 68 -6.94 -13.89 9.54
N GLU A 69 -6.70 -14.88 8.71
CA GLU A 69 -7.55 -16.06 8.55
C GLU A 69 -7.77 -16.78 9.89
N ALA A 70 -6.69 -17.06 10.60
CA ALA A 70 -6.74 -17.70 11.91
C ALA A 70 -7.54 -16.86 12.93
N TYR A 71 -7.32 -15.54 12.97
CA TYR A 71 -8.06 -14.62 13.83
C TYR A 71 -9.56 -14.59 13.51
N LEU A 72 -9.90 -14.60 12.22
CA LEU A 72 -11.29 -14.56 11.76
C LEU A 72 -11.99 -15.94 11.89
N GLY A 73 -11.26 -16.98 12.27
CA GLY A 73 -11.77 -18.35 12.32
C GLY A 73 -12.18 -18.87 10.94
N LEU A 74 -11.43 -18.50 9.91
CA LEU A 74 -11.64 -18.96 8.55
C LEU A 74 -10.71 -20.15 8.27
N PRO A 75 -11.21 -21.28 7.78
CA PRO A 75 -10.40 -22.46 7.50
C PRO A 75 -9.51 -22.20 6.28
N HIS A 76 -8.21 -22.33 6.49
CA HIS A 76 -7.18 -22.05 5.46
C HIS A 76 -7.35 -22.91 4.20
N GLU A 77 -7.84 -24.15 4.36
CA GLU A 77 -8.02 -25.11 3.27
C GLU A 77 -9.02 -24.65 2.20
N TYR A 78 -9.99 -23.83 2.59
CA TYR A 78 -11.04 -23.33 1.71
C TYR A 78 -10.79 -21.92 1.17
N ILE A 79 -9.68 -21.28 1.59
CA ILE A 79 -9.37 -19.91 1.18
C ILE A 79 -8.25 -19.91 0.16
N HIS A 80 -8.54 -19.31 -0.98
CA HIS A 80 -7.57 -19.08 -2.04
C HIS A 80 -7.34 -17.59 -2.22
N ILE A 81 -6.09 -17.14 -2.00
CA ILE A 81 -5.69 -15.75 -2.11
C ILE A 81 -4.87 -15.56 -3.37
N TYR A 82 -5.30 -14.65 -4.22
CA TYR A 82 -4.60 -14.26 -5.43
C TYR A 82 -4.16 -12.80 -5.31
N LEU A 83 -2.86 -12.58 -5.31
CA LEU A 83 -2.24 -11.26 -5.27
C LEU A 83 -1.69 -10.93 -6.64
N ASN A 84 -2.21 -9.88 -7.25
CA ASN A 84 -1.67 -9.29 -8.47
C ASN A 84 -1.34 -7.82 -8.21
N PHE A 85 -0.50 -7.20 -9.00
CA PHE A 85 0.00 -5.83 -8.78
C PHE A 85 -1.11 -4.83 -8.40
N ASN A 86 -2.25 -4.86 -9.09
CA ASN A 86 -3.36 -3.92 -8.85
C ASN A 86 -4.63 -4.54 -8.29
N ILE A 87 -4.65 -5.84 -8.05
CA ILE A 87 -5.88 -6.54 -7.66
C ILE A 87 -5.56 -7.56 -6.58
N VAL A 88 -6.35 -7.52 -5.52
CA VAL A 88 -6.46 -8.61 -4.53
C VAL A 88 -7.74 -9.35 -4.82
N MET A 89 -7.66 -10.66 -4.93
CA MET A 89 -8.82 -11.55 -4.99
C MET A 89 -8.71 -12.58 -3.89
N VAL A 90 -9.78 -12.76 -3.16
CA VAL A 90 -9.93 -13.82 -2.17
C VAL A 90 -11.16 -14.65 -2.56
N ASN A 91 -10.96 -15.93 -2.69
CA ASN A 91 -12.02 -16.90 -2.92
C ASN A 91 -12.11 -17.81 -1.71
N LEU A 92 -13.29 -17.92 -1.15
CA LEU A 92 -13.65 -18.96 -0.17
C LEU A 92 -14.56 -19.94 -0.88
N SER A 93 -14.15 -21.19 -0.93
CA SER A 93 -14.93 -22.27 -1.55
C SER A 93 -15.05 -23.42 -0.56
N ASP A 94 -16.20 -23.53 0.07
CA ASP A 94 -16.61 -24.63 0.94
C ASP A 94 -17.56 -25.58 0.17
N GLU A 95 -17.87 -26.74 0.71
CA GLU A 95 -18.75 -27.72 0.08
C GLU A 95 -20.14 -27.16 -0.25
N THR A 96 -20.61 -26.18 0.52
CA THR A 96 -21.95 -25.59 0.41
C THR A 96 -21.97 -24.19 -0.19
N HIS A 97 -20.88 -23.43 -0.08
CA HIS A 97 -20.80 -22.03 -0.46
C HIS A 97 -19.53 -21.72 -1.24
N SER A 98 -19.65 -20.86 -2.23
CA SER A 98 -18.50 -20.27 -2.93
C SER A 98 -18.64 -18.76 -3.00
N PHE A 99 -17.75 -18.05 -2.33
CA PHE A 99 -17.72 -16.61 -2.31
C PHE A 99 -16.39 -16.09 -2.83
N SER A 100 -16.44 -15.27 -3.86
CA SER A 100 -15.27 -14.56 -4.37
C SER A 100 -15.42 -13.07 -4.12
N LYS A 101 -14.38 -12.46 -3.54
CA LYS A 101 -14.29 -11.03 -3.40
C LYS A 101 -12.98 -10.52 -3.99
N TYR A 102 -13.07 -9.47 -4.80
CA TYR A 102 -11.90 -8.82 -5.36
C TYR A 102 -11.96 -7.32 -5.09
N GLN A 103 -10.81 -6.71 -4.96
CA GLN A 103 -10.68 -5.27 -4.83
C GLN A 103 -9.49 -4.78 -5.62
N ARG A 104 -9.71 -3.69 -6.38
CA ARG A 104 -8.66 -3.01 -7.11
C ARG A 104 -7.94 -2.02 -6.21
N ILE A 105 -6.64 -1.90 -6.42
CA ILE A 105 -5.77 -0.94 -5.75
C ILE A 105 -5.35 0.10 -6.79
N ASP A 106 -5.75 1.35 -6.59
CA ASP A 106 -5.55 2.42 -7.57
C ASP A 106 -4.21 3.15 -7.39
N SER A 107 -3.60 3.05 -6.22
CA SER A 107 -2.35 3.74 -5.91
C SER A 107 -1.46 2.92 -4.97
N HIS A 108 -0.18 2.88 -5.27
CA HIS A 108 0.85 2.27 -4.46
C HIS A 108 1.78 3.35 -3.90
N CYS A 109 2.06 3.30 -2.62
CA CYS A 109 2.99 4.20 -1.96
C CYS A 109 3.75 3.43 -0.89
N VAL A 110 5.06 3.44 -0.92
CA VAL A 110 5.86 2.77 0.12
C VAL A 110 5.60 3.44 1.47
N ASP A 111 4.99 2.70 2.40
CA ASP A 111 4.73 3.17 3.77
C ASP A 111 4.99 2.06 4.80
N PHE A 112 6.22 2.02 5.27
CA PHE A 112 6.65 1.06 6.30
C PHE A 112 5.90 1.23 7.63
N THR A 113 5.39 2.44 7.90
CA THR A 113 4.61 2.71 9.10
C THR A 113 3.29 1.96 9.09
N ILE A 114 2.56 2.00 7.97
CA ILE A 114 1.30 1.25 7.80
C ILE A 114 1.58 -0.24 7.86
N ILE A 115 2.60 -0.74 7.15
CA ILE A 115 2.97 -2.17 7.16
C ILE A 115 3.22 -2.67 8.59
N SER A 116 3.98 -1.91 9.38
CA SER A 116 4.28 -2.27 10.78
C SER A 116 3.05 -2.19 11.67
N LYS A 117 2.22 -1.15 11.50
CA LYS A 117 1.00 -0.96 12.29
C LYS A 117 -0.05 -2.04 11.99
N VAL A 118 -0.28 -2.42 10.73
CA VAL A 118 -1.19 -3.51 10.37
C VAL A 118 -0.76 -4.82 11.03
N SER A 119 0.52 -5.16 10.96
CA SER A 119 1.05 -6.35 11.64
C SER A 119 0.85 -6.28 13.15
N LYS A 120 1.07 -5.11 13.77
CA LYS A 120 0.90 -4.91 15.21
C LYS A 120 -0.58 -5.02 15.62
N VAL A 121 -1.48 -4.36 14.89
CA VAL A 121 -2.93 -4.41 15.14
C VAL A 121 -3.43 -5.85 15.07
N LEU A 122 -3.02 -6.59 14.05
CA LEU A 122 -3.40 -7.99 13.91
C LEU A 122 -2.90 -8.87 15.07
N TRP A 123 -1.63 -8.71 15.49
CA TRP A 123 -1.10 -9.42 16.65
C TRP A 123 -1.83 -9.06 17.95
N THR A 124 -2.20 -7.79 18.11
CA THR A 124 -2.94 -7.34 19.29
C THR A 124 -4.37 -7.86 19.26
N ALA A 125 -5.02 -7.88 18.09
CA ALA A 125 -6.36 -8.43 17.90
C ALA A 125 -6.41 -9.92 18.28
N ILE A 126 -5.42 -10.71 17.88
CA ILE A 126 -5.31 -12.13 18.22
C ILE A 126 -5.10 -12.31 19.74
N ARG A 127 -4.19 -11.53 20.33
CA ARG A 127 -3.83 -11.69 21.75
C ARG A 127 -4.92 -11.25 22.71
N GLU A 128 -5.66 -10.19 22.35
CA GLU A 128 -6.69 -9.57 23.19
C GLU A 128 -8.10 -9.99 22.79
N ASP A 129 -8.24 -10.90 21.84
CA ASP A 129 -9.51 -11.41 21.32
C ASP A 129 -10.49 -10.27 20.96
N TRP A 130 -10.06 -9.38 20.08
CA TRP A 130 -10.87 -8.23 19.69
C TRP A 130 -12.13 -8.65 18.94
N SER A 131 -13.21 -7.89 19.12
CA SER A 131 -14.40 -8.01 18.29
C SER A 131 -14.11 -7.55 16.85
N LEU A 132 -14.87 -8.10 15.90
CA LEU A 132 -14.77 -7.72 14.47
C LEU A 132 -14.97 -6.21 14.26
N ASP A 133 -15.86 -5.58 15.05
CA ASP A 133 -16.12 -4.14 14.99
C ASP A 133 -14.90 -3.30 15.36
N ARG A 134 -14.20 -3.71 16.43
CA ARG A 134 -12.97 -3.05 16.88
C ARG A 134 -11.86 -3.20 15.85
N TYR A 135 -11.70 -4.39 15.29
CA TYR A 135 -10.70 -4.63 14.25
C TYR A 135 -10.97 -3.81 12.98
N GLU A 136 -12.23 -3.73 12.54
CA GLU A 136 -12.65 -2.90 11.40
C GLU A 136 -12.40 -1.40 11.64
N ALA A 137 -12.70 -0.90 12.85
CA ALA A 137 -12.45 0.47 13.22
C ALA A 137 -10.95 0.81 13.18
N GLU A 138 -10.09 -0.06 13.69
CA GLU A 138 -8.63 0.11 13.65
C GLU A 138 -8.07 0.08 12.22
N LEU A 139 -8.54 -0.85 11.37
CA LEU A 139 -8.15 -0.86 9.95
C LEU A 139 -8.57 0.43 9.23
N THR A 140 -9.75 0.94 9.55
CA THR A 140 -10.25 2.20 8.98
C THR A 140 -9.44 3.39 9.48
N ALA A 141 -9.06 3.42 10.74
CA ALA A 141 -8.17 4.42 11.33
C ALA A 141 -6.80 4.41 10.67
N LEU A 142 -6.23 3.23 10.38
CA LEU A 142 -4.96 3.09 9.68
C LEU A 142 -5.03 3.60 8.24
N LYS A 143 -6.12 3.32 7.52
CA LYS A 143 -6.35 3.81 6.16
C LYS A 143 -6.38 5.35 6.11
N ASN A 144 -6.97 5.98 7.11
CA ASN A 144 -7.15 7.43 7.21
C ASN A 144 -6.00 8.12 7.97
N ALA A 145 -4.98 7.38 8.41
CA ALA A 145 -3.87 7.93 9.17
C ALA A 145 -3.10 8.99 8.35
N LYS A 146 -2.80 10.10 9.00
CA LYS A 146 -1.96 11.16 8.40
C LYS A 146 -0.54 10.62 8.20
N LYS A 147 0.08 10.99 7.08
CA LYS A 147 1.49 10.68 6.82
C LYS A 147 2.38 11.34 7.87
N ASN A 148 3.31 10.57 8.43
CA ASN A 148 4.18 11.01 9.52
C ASN A 148 5.23 12.04 9.07
N TYR A 149 5.56 12.09 7.76
CA TYR A 149 6.63 12.91 7.23
C TYR A 149 6.11 13.98 6.29
N THR A 150 6.65 15.18 6.43
CA THR A 150 6.35 16.26 5.50
C THR A 150 6.99 15.98 4.14
N PRO A 151 6.42 16.51 3.04
CA PRO A 151 7.02 16.36 1.71
C PRO A 151 8.47 16.88 1.62
N TRP A 152 8.82 17.88 2.41
CA TRP A 152 10.17 18.41 2.47
C TRP A 152 11.16 17.45 3.13
N MET A 153 10.78 16.83 4.24
CA MET A 153 11.63 15.84 4.91
C MET A 153 11.94 14.66 3.98
N ILE A 154 10.93 14.18 3.23
CA ILE A 154 11.11 13.09 2.27
C ILE A 154 12.06 13.51 1.15
N ALA A 155 11.91 14.72 0.60
CA ALA A 155 12.79 15.21 -0.46
C ALA A 155 14.24 15.38 0.02
N ILE A 156 14.44 15.91 1.21
CA ILE A 156 15.79 16.06 1.82
C ILE A 156 16.42 14.69 2.05
N ALA A 157 15.69 13.76 2.64
CA ALA A 157 16.20 12.40 2.86
C ALA A 157 16.56 11.68 1.54
N ALA A 158 15.71 11.81 0.51
CA ALA A 158 15.99 11.27 -0.82
C ALA A 158 17.24 11.93 -1.46
N GLY A 159 17.40 13.24 -1.28
CA GLY A 159 18.57 13.96 -1.77
C GLY A 159 19.86 13.48 -1.13
N PHE A 160 19.91 13.33 0.20
CA PHE A 160 21.08 12.78 0.88
C PHE A 160 21.35 11.32 0.50
N ALA A 161 20.30 10.52 0.27
CA ALA A 161 20.47 9.16 -0.23
C ALA A 161 21.15 9.17 -1.62
N CYS A 162 20.72 10.04 -2.53
CA CYS A 162 21.37 10.21 -3.85
C CYS A 162 22.82 10.66 -3.73
N GLY A 163 23.11 11.61 -2.81
CA GLY A 163 24.48 12.00 -2.51
C GLY A 163 25.33 10.83 -1.98
N GLY A 164 24.76 10.01 -1.08
CA GLY A 164 25.42 8.80 -0.59
C GLY A 164 25.76 7.81 -1.72
N PHE A 165 24.89 7.62 -2.69
CA PHE A 165 25.20 6.85 -3.90
C PHE A 165 26.32 7.49 -4.72
N CYS A 166 26.34 8.83 -4.82
CA CYS A 166 27.43 9.54 -5.50
C CYS A 166 28.79 9.21 -4.85
N VAL A 167 28.88 9.23 -3.51
CA VAL A 167 30.10 8.82 -2.78
C VAL A 167 30.47 7.37 -3.07
N GLN A 168 29.48 6.48 -3.15
CA GLN A 168 29.73 5.06 -3.46
C GLN A 168 30.32 4.88 -4.87
N PHE A 169 30.01 5.77 -5.81
CA PHE A 169 30.61 5.83 -7.14
C PHE A 169 31.99 6.52 -7.17
N GLY A 170 32.52 6.93 -6.04
CA GLY A 170 33.85 7.49 -5.93
C GLY A 170 33.90 9.01 -6.17
N CYS A 171 32.82 9.75 -5.92
CA CYS A 171 32.80 11.19 -6.05
C CYS A 171 33.45 11.88 -4.84
N ASP A 172 33.92 13.10 -5.08
CA ASP A 172 34.42 14.03 -4.07
C ASP A 172 33.29 14.75 -3.30
N TRP A 173 33.65 15.45 -2.20
CA TRP A 173 32.69 16.13 -1.35
C TRP A 173 31.84 17.20 -2.06
N PRO A 174 32.38 18.07 -2.95
CA PRO A 174 31.57 18.99 -3.70
C PRO A 174 30.50 18.29 -4.56
N ALA A 175 30.87 17.20 -5.27
CA ALA A 175 29.95 16.44 -6.08
C ALA A 175 28.82 15.80 -5.24
N PHE A 176 29.11 15.36 -4.01
CA PHE A 176 28.08 14.89 -3.06
C PHE A 176 27.02 15.96 -2.81
N PHE A 177 27.42 17.21 -2.51
CA PHE A 177 26.45 18.28 -2.26
C PHE A 177 25.66 18.66 -3.51
N TYR A 178 26.31 18.69 -4.68
CA TYR A 178 25.66 18.97 -5.96
C TYR A 178 24.61 17.91 -6.31
N ALA A 179 24.95 16.62 -6.18
CA ALA A 179 24.03 15.53 -6.41
C ALA A 179 22.85 15.58 -5.42
N SER A 180 23.12 15.83 -4.13
CA SER A 180 22.08 15.94 -3.11
C SER A 180 21.12 17.08 -3.41
N PHE A 181 21.63 18.25 -3.75
CA PHE A 181 20.82 19.44 -4.04
C PHE A 181 19.96 19.25 -5.29
N ALA A 182 20.55 18.76 -6.39
CA ALA A 182 19.82 18.46 -7.63
C ALA A 182 18.70 17.41 -7.38
N ALA A 183 19.00 16.37 -6.61
CA ALA A 183 18.03 15.35 -6.26
C ALA A 183 16.90 15.88 -5.37
N ILE A 184 17.17 16.75 -4.38
CA ILE A 184 16.13 17.39 -3.55
C ILE A 184 15.14 18.15 -4.42
N LEU A 185 15.63 18.98 -5.34
CA LEU A 185 14.78 19.78 -6.22
C LEU A 185 14.00 18.91 -7.21
N GLY A 186 14.66 17.93 -7.82
CA GLY A 186 14.01 16.96 -8.71
C GLY A 186 12.92 16.16 -8.01
N PHE A 187 13.18 15.70 -6.79
CA PHE A 187 12.19 14.97 -6.00
C PHE A 187 11.00 15.85 -5.57
N ARG A 188 11.26 17.11 -5.23
CA ARG A 188 10.21 18.10 -4.96
C ARG A 188 9.33 18.33 -6.18
N LEU A 189 9.92 18.46 -7.36
CA LEU A 189 9.20 18.63 -8.62
C LEU A 189 8.33 17.39 -8.90
N LYS A 190 8.87 16.18 -8.75
CA LYS A 190 8.11 14.91 -8.86
C LYS A 190 6.88 14.91 -7.97
N MET A 191 7.04 15.27 -6.69
CA MET A 191 5.92 15.31 -5.74
C MET A 191 4.90 16.39 -6.09
N PHE A 192 5.33 17.51 -6.65
CA PHE A 192 4.45 18.58 -7.11
C PHE A 192 3.64 18.13 -8.34
N LEU A 193 4.28 17.55 -9.34
CA LEU A 193 3.62 17.02 -10.55
C LEU A 193 2.63 15.90 -10.22
N SER A 194 2.97 15.03 -9.26
CA SER A 194 2.05 14.00 -8.77
C SER A 194 0.76 14.57 -8.16
N LYS A 195 0.83 15.75 -7.51
CA LYS A 195 -0.36 16.43 -6.99
C LYS A 195 -1.24 17.04 -8.09
N LEU A 196 -0.69 17.37 -9.24
CA LEU A 196 -1.43 17.88 -10.38
C LEU A 196 -2.20 16.79 -11.16
N HIS A 197 -2.22 15.55 -10.68
CA HIS A 197 -2.88 14.40 -11.33
C HIS A 197 -2.38 14.12 -12.76
N TRP A 198 -1.16 14.54 -13.08
CA TRP A 198 -0.50 14.19 -14.34
C TRP A 198 -0.17 12.70 -14.37
N ASN A 199 -0.03 12.17 -15.59
CA ASN A 199 0.43 10.80 -15.75
C ASN A 199 1.76 10.59 -14.97
N GLY A 200 1.78 9.60 -14.08
CA GLY A 200 2.90 9.37 -13.17
C GLY A 200 4.25 9.18 -13.89
N TYR A 201 4.24 8.54 -15.04
CA TYR A 201 5.44 8.31 -15.86
C TYR A 201 5.98 9.61 -16.45
N VAL A 202 5.10 10.48 -16.95
CA VAL A 202 5.48 11.80 -17.48
C VAL A 202 6.05 12.66 -16.36
N GLY A 203 5.45 12.63 -15.18
CA GLY A 203 5.95 13.34 -14.00
C GLY A 203 7.34 12.88 -13.58
N ILE A 204 7.61 11.58 -13.63
CA ILE A 204 8.95 11.00 -13.36
C ILE A 204 9.95 11.46 -14.42
N ALA A 205 9.61 11.38 -15.70
CA ALA A 205 10.48 11.77 -16.79
C ALA A 205 10.88 13.25 -16.72
N ILE A 206 9.93 14.14 -16.50
CA ILE A 206 10.18 15.59 -16.35
C ILE A 206 11.05 15.87 -15.14
N SER A 207 10.77 15.25 -14.00
CA SER A 207 11.55 15.48 -12.78
C SER A 207 12.96 14.90 -12.86
N ALA A 208 13.15 13.76 -13.53
CA ALA A 208 14.46 13.19 -13.79
C ALA A 208 15.26 14.07 -14.76
N PHE A 209 14.65 14.52 -15.85
CA PHE A 209 15.27 15.47 -16.76
C PHE A 209 15.73 16.76 -16.07
N PHE A 210 14.85 17.33 -15.23
CA PHE A 210 15.18 18.55 -14.46
C PHE A 210 16.32 18.31 -13.47
N ALA A 211 16.33 17.21 -12.73
CA ALA A 211 17.41 16.87 -11.82
C ALA A 211 18.74 16.67 -12.56
N THR A 212 18.72 15.98 -13.73
CA THR A 212 19.92 15.79 -14.56
C THR A 212 20.43 17.12 -15.13
N LEU A 213 19.51 18.00 -15.56
CA LEU A 213 19.87 19.34 -16.05
C LEU A 213 20.57 20.16 -14.95
N LEU A 214 20.07 20.13 -13.71
CA LEU A 214 20.72 20.77 -12.58
C LEU A 214 22.09 20.14 -12.29
N GLY A 215 22.19 18.80 -12.31
CA GLY A 215 23.45 18.09 -12.17
C GLY A 215 24.44 18.46 -13.29
N TRP A 216 23.98 18.63 -14.52
CA TRP A 216 24.81 19.08 -15.63
C TRP A 216 25.29 20.52 -15.45
N LEU A 217 24.42 21.41 -14.93
CA LEU A 217 24.79 22.80 -14.66
C LEU A 217 25.96 22.89 -13.66
N THR A 218 26.05 21.95 -12.72
CA THR A 218 27.18 21.91 -11.76
C THR A 218 28.50 21.50 -12.41
N THR A 219 28.49 20.91 -13.63
CA THR A 219 29.74 20.62 -14.36
C THR A 219 30.44 21.89 -14.82
N PHE A 220 29.73 23.01 -15.00
CA PHE A 220 30.34 24.32 -15.30
C PHE A 220 31.08 24.92 -14.11
N LEU A 221 30.80 24.48 -12.89
CA LEU A 221 31.54 24.84 -11.68
C LEU A 221 32.83 24.02 -11.53
N SER A 222 33.04 23.02 -12.36
CA SER A 222 34.30 22.27 -12.48
C SER A 222 35.34 23.10 -13.21
N PRO A 223 36.65 22.83 -13.11
CA PRO A 223 37.74 23.68 -13.51
C PRO A 223 37.80 24.02 -15.02
N ASN A 224 36.85 24.81 -15.48
CA ASN A 224 37.00 25.57 -16.71
C ASN A 224 37.91 26.77 -16.43
N PRO A 225 38.98 26.96 -17.17
CA PRO A 225 39.98 28.01 -16.89
C PRO A 225 39.41 29.43 -16.88
N THR A 226 38.21 29.62 -17.45
CA THR A 226 37.53 30.93 -17.48
C THR A 226 36.64 31.19 -16.25
N VAL A 227 36.18 30.18 -15.53
CA VAL A 227 35.29 30.29 -14.38
C VAL A 227 36.04 29.96 -13.06
N ALA A 228 37.11 29.18 -13.15
CA ALA A 228 37.93 28.74 -12.02
C ALA A 228 38.51 29.91 -11.19
N SER A 229 38.76 31.05 -11.82
CA SER A 229 39.31 32.23 -11.13
C SER A 229 38.30 32.98 -10.25
N GLN A 230 37.01 32.68 -10.37
CA GLN A 230 35.93 33.37 -9.62
C GLN A 230 35.25 32.50 -8.58
N VAL A 231 35.49 31.20 -8.59
CA VAL A 231 34.85 30.22 -7.69
C VAL A 231 35.86 29.76 -6.64
N PRO A 232 35.51 29.76 -5.33
CA PRO A 232 36.40 29.26 -4.28
C PRO A 232 36.79 27.78 -4.53
N ASP A 233 38.04 27.42 -4.22
CA ASP A 233 38.61 26.09 -4.46
C ASP A 233 37.81 24.95 -3.80
N PHE A 234 37.14 25.23 -2.69
CA PHE A 234 36.32 24.22 -2.01
C PHE A 234 35.02 23.80 -2.77
N LEU A 235 34.62 24.57 -3.80
CA LEU A 235 33.49 24.28 -4.70
C LEU A 235 33.94 23.56 -5.97
N HIS A 236 35.23 23.40 -6.20
CA HIS A 236 35.72 22.66 -7.35
C HIS A 236 35.55 21.16 -7.14
N SER A 237 35.02 20.48 -8.15
CA SER A 237 34.88 19.03 -8.16
C SER A 237 35.76 18.42 -9.22
N ASP A 238 36.56 17.43 -8.81
CA ASP A 238 37.39 16.62 -9.72
C ASP A 238 36.56 15.56 -10.43
N THR A 239 35.32 15.31 -9.96
CA THR A 239 34.40 14.28 -10.50
C THR A 239 33.07 14.87 -10.97
N PRO A 240 33.05 15.81 -11.93
CA PRO A 240 31.88 16.62 -12.28
C PRO A 240 30.73 15.82 -12.91
N PHE A 241 30.99 14.62 -13.46
CA PHE A 241 29.98 13.80 -14.14
C PHE A 241 29.23 12.83 -13.19
N HIS A 242 29.74 12.55 -12.01
CA HIS A 242 29.11 11.64 -11.04
C HIS A 242 27.74 12.13 -10.56
N PRO A 243 27.50 13.44 -10.31
CA PRO A 243 26.18 13.95 -9.93
C PRO A 243 25.08 13.66 -10.96
N LEU A 244 25.41 13.60 -12.26
CA LEU A 244 24.44 13.33 -13.33
C LEU A 244 23.74 11.98 -13.18
N MET A 245 24.47 10.95 -12.80
CA MET A 245 23.92 9.61 -12.58
C MET A 245 23.22 9.50 -11.22
N ALA A 246 23.87 10.03 -10.19
CA ALA A 246 23.41 9.86 -8.81
C ALA A 246 22.08 10.61 -8.53
N CYS A 247 21.89 11.82 -9.08
CA CYS A 247 20.71 12.64 -8.79
C CYS A 247 19.38 12.03 -9.28
N THR A 248 19.41 11.10 -10.22
CA THR A 248 18.20 10.45 -10.77
C THR A 248 17.83 9.15 -10.10
N LEU A 249 18.75 8.51 -9.38
CA LEU A 249 18.54 7.16 -8.81
C LEU A 249 17.30 7.03 -7.94
N CYS A 250 17.02 8.01 -7.06
CA CYS A 250 15.83 7.97 -6.22
C CYS A 250 14.56 8.51 -6.91
N ILE A 251 14.70 9.20 -8.05
CA ILE A 251 13.57 9.75 -8.80
C ILE A 251 12.93 8.66 -9.65
N VAL A 252 13.76 7.84 -10.29
CA VAL A 252 13.31 6.69 -11.07
C VAL A 252 12.98 5.56 -10.10
N PRO A 253 11.72 5.10 -10.04
CA PRO A 253 11.34 4.02 -9.15
C PRO A 253 11.99 2.71 -9.62
N GLY A 254 12.89 2.14 -8.83
CA GLY A 254 13.50 0.84 -9.14
C GLY A 254 12.51 -0.34 -9.06
N MET A 255 11.45 -0.22 -8.26
CA MET A 255 10.47 -1.29 -8.05
C MET A 255 9.55 -1.62 -9.24
N PRO A 256 9.12 -0.69 -10.11
CA PRO A 256 8.33 -1.05 -11.28
C PRO A 256 9.14 -1.70 -12.41
N LEU A 257 10.45 -1.85 -12.23
CA LEU A 257 11.35 -2.46 -13.23
C LEU A 257 11.65 -3.95 -12.94
N ILE A 258 11.12 -4.48 -11.84
CA ILE A 258 11.14 -5.89 -11.46
C ILE A 258 9.72 -6.43 -11.55
#